data_418a535f64f24696aa1d327d0e32371c
#
_entry.id   418a535f64f24696aa1d327d0e32371c
#
_cell.length_a   1.000
_cell.length_b   1.000
_cell.length_c   1.000
_cell.angle_alpha   90.00
_cell.angle_beta   90.00
_cell.angle_gamma   90.00
#
_symmetry.space_group_name_H-M   'P 1'
#
loop_
_entity.id
_entity.type
_entity.pdbx_description
1 polymer ?
#
loop_
_entity_poly.entity_id
_entity_poly.type
_entity_poly.pdbx_seq_one_letter_code
_entity_poly.pdbx_strand_id
1 'polypeptide(L)'
;MTEDAREWMTWGDLGVAVEELAAQIESEGFRPDAVLALARGGLPAGGALAYALGVKNMATLNVEFYTGVDERLDEPLLLPPVPDLSLLRTERLLVVDDVADTGRTLALARDFCAEHVGDVRTAVLYEKPQSVVRCDFVWRRTDRWINFPWSTPAAVAAE
;
A
#
# COMPACT_ATOMS: atom_id res chain seq x y z
N MET A 1 2.09 -15.57 21.52
CA MET A 1 0.99 -14.80 20.95
C MET A 1 -0.19 -15.74 20.76
N THR A 2 -1.29 -15.48 21.41
CA THR A 2 -2.50 -16.29 21.26
C THR A 2 -3.13 -16.03 19.90
N GLU A 3 -3.84 -17.01 19.34
CA GLU A 3 -4.55 -16.90 18.03
C GLU A 3 -5.49 -15.68 17.99
N ASP A 4 -6.03 -15.27 19.13
CA ASP A 4 -6.89 -14.09 19.30
C ASP A 4 -6.18 -12.74 19.05
N ALA A 5 -4.86 -12.72 18.91
CA ALA A 5 -4.08 -11.50 18.70
C ALA A 5 -3.81 -11.20 17.22
N ARG A 6 -4.44 -11.93 16.29
CA ARG A 6 -4.25 -11.76 14.84
C ARG A 6 -5.54 -11.31 14.18
N GLU A 7 -5.39 -10.53 13.13
CA GLU A 7 -6.46 -10.26 12.19
C GLU A 7 -6.28 -11.10 10.93
N TRP A 8 -7.37 -11.59 10.41
CA TRP A 8 -7.40 -12.40 9.20
C TRP A 8 -8.18 -11.66 8.12
N MET A 9 -7.55 -11.44 6.99
CA MET A 9 -8.20 -10.88 5.83
C MET A 9 -8.40 -11.99 4.79
N THR A 10 -9.61 -12.14 4.30
CA THR A 10 -9.93 -13.01 3.16
C THR A 10 -9.89 -12.22 1.86
N TRP A 11 -9.91 -12.93 0.73
CA TRP A 11 -10.08 -12.28 -0.58
C TRP A 11 -11.41 -11.53 -0.69
N GLY A 12 -12.46 -12.04 -0.04
CA GLY A 12 -13.75 -11.33 0.05
C GLY A 12 -13.64 -10.03 0.83
N ASP A 13 -12.89 -10.03 1.93
CA ASP A 13 -12.64 -8.82 2.72
C ASP A 13 -11.88 -7.77 1.92
N LEU A 14 -10.95 -8.18 1.06
CA LEU A 14 -10.27 -7.26 0.16
C LEU A 14 -11.25 -6.55 -0.76
N GLY A 15 -12.21 -7.28 -1.33
CA GLY A 15 -13.25 -6.69 -2.16
C GLY A 15 -14.04 -5.60 -1.44
N VAL A 16 -14.47 -5.90 -0.21
CA VAL A 16 -15.18 -4.92 0.64
C VAL A 16 -14.30 -3.72 0.97
N ALA A 17 -13.04 -3.96 1.35
CA ALA A 17 -12.08 -2.90 1.68
C ALA A 17 -11.87 -1.95 0.50
N VAL A 18 -11.72 -2.50 -0.71
CA VAL A 18 -11.53 -1.70 -1.92
C VAL A 18 -12.74 -0.83 -2.23
N GLU A 19 -13.95 -1.37 -2.11
CA GLU A 19 -15.18 -0.60 -2.31
C GLU A 19 -15.30 0.53 -1.29
N GLU A 20 -15.04 0.26 -0.02
CA GLU A 20 -15.09 1.26 1.05
C GLU A 20 -14.02 2.34 0.90
N LEU A 21 -12.79 1.96 0.54
CA LEU A 21 -11.71 2.92 0.28
C LEU A 21 -12.00 3.77 -0.95
N ALA A 22 -12.50 3.20 -2.04
CA ALA A 22 -12.87 3.95 -3.23
C ALA A 22 -13.96 4.98 -2.91
N ALA A 23 -14.98 4.60 -2.14
CA ALA A 23 -16.02 5.50 -1.69
C ALA A 23 -15.47 6.63 -0.81
N GLN A 24 -14.55 6.32 0.10
CA GLN A 24 -13.88 7.31 0.95
C GLN A 24 -13.08 8.31 0.12
N ILE A 25 -12.30 7.82 -0.85
CA ILE A 25 -11.49 8.65 -1.75
C ILE A 25 -12.37 9.61 -2.56
N GLU A 26 -13.45 9.08 -3.14
CA GLU A 26 -14.40 9.88 -3.91
C GLU A 26 -15.14 10.90 -3.05
N SER A 27 -15.51 10.53 -1.82
CA SER A 27 -16.21 11.43 -0.90
C SER A 27 -15.38 12.65 -0.50
N GLU A 28 -14.06 12.53 -0.48
CA GLU A 28 -13.13 13.64 -0.23
C GLU A 28 -12.81 14.45 -1.49
N GLY A 29 -13.40 14.10 -2.63
CA GLY A 29 -13.19 14.80 -3.90
C GLY A 29 -11.82 14.57 -4.51
N PHE A 30 -11.06 13.56 -4.04
CA PHE A 30 -9.77 13.23 -4.61
C PHE A 30 -9.95 12.32 -5.83
N ARG A 31 -9.44 12.77 -6.96
CA ARG A 31 -9.48 12.02 -8.23
C ARG A 31 -8.06 11.82 -8.72
N PRO A 32 -7.41 10.70 -8.39
CA PRO A 32 -6.05 10.45 -8.82
C PRO A 32 -5.97 10.26 -10.33
N ASP A 33 -4.92 10.79 -10.92
CA ASP A 33 -4.59 10.60 -12.33
C ASP A 33 -3.86 9.28 -12.54
N ALA A 34 -3.15 8.81 -11.51
CA ALA A 34 -2.41 7.56 -11.50
C ALA A 34 -2.44 6.90 -10.12
N VAL A 35 -2.22 5.59 -10.11
CA VAL A 35 -2.04 4.78 -8.90
C VAL A 35 -0.63 4.18 -8.91
N LEU A 36 0.10 4.34 -7.83
CA LEU A 36 1.37 3.67 -7.58
C LEU A 36 1.17 2.63 -6.50
N ALA A 37 1.36 1.36 -6.85
CA ALA A 37 1.27 0.26 -5.90
C ALA A 37 2.66 -0.14 -5.39
N LEU A 38 2.81 -0.25 -4.08
CA LEU A 38 4.05 -0.72 -3.48
C LEU A 38 4.12 -2.24 -3.53
N ALA A 39 5.08 -2.75 -4.27
CA ALA A 39 5.29 -4.18 -4.39
C ALA A 39 5.91 -4.71 -3.07
N ARG A 40 5.52 -5.88 -2.61
CA ARG A 40 4.52 -6.76 -3.25
C ARG A 40 3.13 -6.59 -2.66
N GLY A 41 3.03 -6.33 -1.35
CA GLY A 41 1.78 -6.34 -0.61
C GLY A 41 0.72 -5.36 -1.10
N GLY A 42 1.15 -4.22 -1.64
CA GLY A 42 0.24 -3.21 -2.19
C GLY A 42 -0.31 -3.52 -3.58
N LEU A 43 0.21 -4.54 -4.27
CA LEU A 43 -0.24 -4.86 -5.63
C LEU A 43 -1.70 -5.27 -5.72
N PRO A 44 -2.23 -6.19 -4.86
CA PRO A 44 -3.64 -6.57 -4.94
C PRO A 44 -4.58 -5.39 -4.70
N ALA A 45 -4.35 -4.62 -3.65
CA ALA A 45 -5.18 -3.46 -3.31
C ALA A 45 -5.03 -2.34 -4.35
N GLY A 46 -3.81 -2.04 -4.79
CA GLY A 46 -3.54 -1.01 -5.78
C GLY A 46 -4.21 -1.27 -7.11
N GLY A 47 -4.10 -2.50 -7.61
CA GLY A 47 -4.77 -2.91 -8.84
C GLY A 47 -6.28 -2.82 -8.75
N ALA A 48 -6.86 -3.34 -7.66
CA ALA A 48 -8.30 -3.31 -7.45
C ALA A 48 -8.83 -1.87 -7.27
N LEU A 49 -8.12 -1.01 -6.53
CA LEU A 49 -8.48 0.40 -6.38
C LEU A 49 -8.42 1.16 -7.70
N ALA A 50 -7.41 0.89 -8.54
CA ALA A 50 -7.32 1.50 -9.85
C ALA A 50 -8.56 1.20 -10.72
N TYR A 51 -9.01 -0.05 -10.70
CA TYR A 51 -10.27 -0.42 -11.36
C TYR A 51 -11.48 0.27 -10.73
N ALA A 52 -11.60 0.25 -9.41
CA ALA A 52 -12.74 0.87 -8.73
C ALA A 52 -12.83 2.38 -8.97
N LEU A 53 -11.69 3.06 -9.07
CA LEU A 53 -11.60 4.50 -9.31
C LEU A 53 -11.58 4.87 -10.80
N GLY A 54 -11.56 3.89 -11.69
CA GLY A 54 -11.48 4.12 -13.15
C GLY A 54 -10.15 4.68 -13.62
N VAL A 55 -9.06 4.43 -12.89
CA VAL A 55 -7.71 4.90 -13.21
C VAL A 55 -6.96 3.83 -13.98
N LYS A 56 -6.53 4.14 -15.20
CA LYS A 56 -5.77 3.22 -16.06
C LYS A 56 -4.27 3.36 -15.89
N ASN A 57 -3.81 4.54 -15.50
CA ASN A 57 -2.40 4.82 -15.36
C ASN A 57 -1.87 4.26 -14.04
N MET A 58 -1.07 3.21 -14.12
CA MET A 58 -0.51 2.55 -12.96
C MET A 58 1.00 2.40 -13.07
N ALA A 59 1.66 2.50 -11.92
CA ALA A 59 3.07 2.16 -11.75
C ALA A 59 3.24 1.31 -10.49
N THR A 60 4.37 0.64 -10.39
CA THR A 60 4.77 -0.11 -9.20
C THR A 60 6.13 0.36 -8.73
N LEU A 61 6.34 0.29 -7.43
CA LEU A 61 7.60 0.61 -6.80
C LEU A 61 7.93 -0.45 -5.76
N ASN A 62 9.14 -0.97 -5.76
CA ASN A 62 9.60 -1.92 -4.78
C ASN A 62 10.58 -1.25 -3.81
N VAL A 63 10.36 -1.46 -2.52
CA VAL A 63 11.17 -0.91 -1.45
C VAL A 63 11.68 -2.05 -0.57
N GLU A 64 12.98 -2.09 -0.31
CA GLU A 64 13.61 -3.13 0.49
C GLU A 64 14.43 -2.58 1.63
N PHE A 65 14.42 -3.33 2.75
CA PHE A 65 15.27 -3.08 3.91
C PHE A 65 16.52 -3.96 3.95
N TYR A 66 16.69 -4.87 2.97
CA TYR A 66 17.76 -5.88 2.97
C TYR A 66 18.75 -5.64 1.85
N THR A 67 20.05 -5.76 2.15
CA THR A 67 21.14 -5.70 1.17
C THR A 67 21.68 -7.06 0.76
N GLY A 68 21.34 -8.14 1.49
CA GLY A 68 21.81 -9.48 1.26
C GLY A 68 21.25 -10.46 2.28
N VAL A 69 21.81 -11.67 2.30
CA VAL A 69 21.42 -12.70 3.26
C VAL A 69 21.80 -12.22 4.68
N ASP A 70 20.83 -12.15 5.56
CA ASP A 70 20.98 -11.78 6.97
C ASP A 70 21.38 -10.31 7.25
N GLU A 71 21.46 -9.46 6.23
CA GLU A 71 21.72 -8.03 6.42
C GLU A 71 20.44 -7.20 6.25
N ARG A 72 20.10 -6.42 7.28
CA ARG A 72 19.00 -5.47 7.23
C ARG A 72 19.51 -4.05 7.26
N LEU A 73 19.06 -3.23 6.32
CA LEU A 73 19.34 -1.80 6.33
C LEU A 73 18.53 -1.10 7.42
N ASP A 74 19.13 -0.06 8.02
CA ASP A 74 18.42 0.82 8.94
C ASP A 74 17.37 1.66 8.20
N GLU A 75 17.61 1.93 6.91
CA GLU A 75 16.70 2.67 6.04
C GLU A 75 16.34 1.86 4.80
N PRO A 76 15.09 2.00 4.32
CA PRO A 76 14.65 1.29 3.11
C PRO A 76 15.30 1.85 1.85
N LEU A 77 15.49 0.99 0.85
CA LEU A 77 15.99 1.34 -0.48
C LEU A 77 14.93 1.10 -1.55
N LEU A 78 14.90 1.98 -2.54
CA LEU A 78 14.14 1.76 -3.76
C LEU A 78 14.89 0.78 -4.66
N LEU A 79 14.23 -0.31 -5.05
CA LEU A 79 14.80 -1.30 -5.95
C LEU A 79 14.43 -1.01 -7.41
N PRO A 80 15.38 -1.20 -8.35
CA PRO A 80 15.07 -1.07 -9.77
C PRO A 80 14.16 -2.22 -10.27
N PRO A 81 13.34 -2.01 -11.32
CA PRO A 81 13.19 -0.73 -12.00
C PRO A 81 12.41 0.29 -11.17
N VAL A 82 12.89 1.53 -11.14
CA VAL A 82 12.19 2.65 -10.51
C VAL A 82 11.41 3.40 -11.59
N PRO A 83 10.10 3.65 -11.41
CA PRO A 83 9.31 4.33 -12.41
C PRO A 83 9.79 5.77 -12.62
N ASP A 84 9.81 6.19 -13.88
CA ASP A 84 10.02 7.60 -14.23
C ASP A 84 8.68 8.34 -14.13
N LEU A 85 8.44 8.99 -13.00
CA LEU A 85 7.18 9.67 -12.73
C LEU A 85 6.96 10.88 -13.65
N SER A 86 8.03 11.43 -14.25
CA SER A 86 7.89 12.53 -15.21
C SER A 86 7.16 12.10 -16.47
N LEU A 87 7.25 10.83 -16.84
CA LEU A 87 6.55 10.26 -17.98
C LEU A 87 5.07 9.99 -17.73
N LEU A 88 4.67 9.87 -16.46
CA LEU A 88 3.26 9.64 -16.10
C LEU A 88 2.38 10.88 -16.32
N ARG A 89 2.97 12.06 -16.42
CA ARG A 89 2.26 13.35 -16.60
C ARG A 89 1.09 13.48 -15.64
N THR A 90 1.33 13.16 -14.38
CA THR A 90 0.31 13.12 -13.35
C THR A 90 0.47 14.30 -12.40
N GLU A 91 -0.65 14.89 -11.98
CA GLU A 91 -0.70 15.95 -10.97
C GLU A 91 -1.14 15.40 -9.62
N ARG A 92 -1.89 14.30 -9.62
CA ARG A 92 -2.48 13.67 -8.44
C ARG A 92 -2.19 12.19 -8.47
N LEU A 93 -1.46 11.73 -7.47
CA LEU A 93 -1.02 10.34 -7.36
C LEU A 93 -1.54 9.71 -6.09
N LEU A 94 -2.10 8.53 -6.21
CA LEU A 94 -2.47 7.69 -5.07
C LEU A 94 -1.42 6.58 -4.89
N VAL A 95 -0.71 6.62 -3.77
CA VAL A 95 0.25 5.57 -3.37
C VAL A 95 -0.49 4.56 -2.51
N VAL A 96 -0.45 3.29 -2.88
CA VAL A 96 -1.22 2.22 -2.22
C VAL A 96 -0.29 1.15 -1.66
N ASP A 97 -0.51 0.78 -0.40
CA ASP A 97 0.13 -0.36 0.24
C ASP A 97 -0.91 -1.18 1.03
N ASP A 98 -0.54 -2.38 1.48
CA ASP A 98 -1.41 -3.20 2.31
C ASP A 98 -1.44 -2.73 3.76
N VAL A 99 -0.29 -2.43 4.34
CA VAL A 99 -0.20 -2.00 5.74
C VAL A 99 0.89 -0.94 5.93
N ALA A 100 0.54 0.11 6.64
CA ALA A 100 1.51 1.05 7.21
C ALA A 100 1.87 0.58 8.63
N ASP A 101 2.91 -0.24 8.75
CA ASP A 101 3.36 -0.78 10.03
C ASP A 101 4.22 0.26 10.76
N THR A 102 5.53 0.34 10.48
CA THR A 102 6.34 1.48 10.93
C THR A 102 6.06 2.73 10.09
N GLY A 103 5.55 2.54 8.90
CA GLY A 103 5.28 3.61 7.93
C GLY A 103 6.52 4.12 7.19
N ARG A 104 7.69 3.57 7.45
CA ARG A 104 8.96 4.04 6.84
C ARG A 104 9.01 3.79 5.33
N THR A 105 8.55 2.62 4.90
CA THR A 105 8.44 2.28 3.48
C THR A 105 7.52 3.26 2.75
N LEU A 106 6.36 3.50 3.32
CA LEU A 106 5.38 4.40 2.75
C LEU A 106 5.86 5.86 2.75
N ALA A 107 6.55 6.29 3.81
CA ALA A 107 7.17 7.61 3.89
C ALA A 107 8.18 7.83 2.77
N LEU A 108 9.08 6.86 2.55
CA LEU A 108 10.07 6.92 1.48
C LEU A 108 9.41 7.01 0.10
N ALA A 109 8.42 6.17 -0.16
CA ALA A 109 7.70 6.16 -1.43
C ALA A 109 6.95 7.48 -1.68
N ARG A 110 6.25 7.99 -0.66
CA ARG A 110 5.55 9.27 -0.74
C ARG A 110 6.52 10.42 -1.02
N ASP A 111 7.62 10.48 -0.31
CA ASP A 111 8.60 11.56 -0.44
C ASP A 111 9.29 11.51 -1.82
N PHE A 112 9.61 10.32 -2.30
CA PHE A 112 10.10 10.13 -3.67
C PHE A 112 9.10 10.65 -4.72
N CYS A 113 7.82 10.30 -4.57
CA CYS A 113 6.79 10.75 -5.49
C CYS A 113 6.55 12.26 -5.42
N ALA A 114 6.63 12.85 -4.23
CA ALA A 114 6.40 14.27 -4.01
C ALA A 114 7.44 15.18 -4.67
N GLU A 115 8.61 14.64 -5.03
CA GLU A 115 9.61 15.36 -5.82
C GLU A 115 9.14 15.63 -7.27
N HIS A 116 8.19 14.85 -7.76
CA HIS A 116 7.75 14.86 -9.16
C HIS A 116 6.26 15.19 -9.34
N VAL A 117 5.45 15.01 -8.29
CA VAL A 117 3.99 15.13 -8.35
C VAL A 117 3.51 16.12 -7.30
N GLY A 118 2.59 16.99 -7.67
CA GLY A 118 2.11 18.08 -6.80
C GLY A 118 1.22 17.63 -5.66
N ASP A 119 0.35 16.63 -5.87
CA ASP A 119 -0.57 16.10 -4.85
C ASP A 119 -0.42 14.58 -4.76
N VAL A 120 0.30 14.13 -3.73
CA VAL A 120 0.51 12.72 -3.44
C VAL A 120 -0.26 12.35 -2.19
N ARG A 121 -1.18 11.42 -2.31
CA ARG A 121 -1.94 10.86 -1.18
C ARG A 121 -1.72 9.37 -1.05
N THR A 122 -1.94 8.89 0.16
CA THR A 122 -1.65 7.50 0.55
C THR A 122 -2.92 6.77 0.94
N ALA A 123 -3.04 5.52 0.53
CA ALA A 123 -4.13 4.62 0.90
C ALA A 123 -3.56 3.28 1.36
N VAL A 124 -4.06 2.77 2.47
CA VAL A 124 -3.69 1.46 3.01
C VAL A 124 -4.91 0.70 3.48
N LEU A 125 -4.82 -0.63 3.46
CA LEU A 125 -5.84 -1.48 4.09
C LEU A 125 -5.78 -1.33 5.61
N TYR A 126 -4.59 -1.37 6.19
CA TYR A 126 -4.39 -1.25 7.63
C TYR A 126 -3.31 -0.22 7.99
N GLU A 127 -3.58 0.53 9.05
CA GLU A 127 -2.59 1.43 9.65
C GLU A 127 -2.36 1.05 11.11
N LYS A 128 -1.08 0.90 11.47
CA LYS A 128 -0.66 0.61 12.85
C LYS A 128 -0.48 1.89 13.64
N PRO A 129 -0.69 1.85 14.98
CA PRO A 129 -0.49 3.03 15.83
C PRO A 129 0.92 3.61 15.78
N GLN A 130 1.94 2.76 15.57
CA GLN A 130 3.35 3.15 15.51
C GLN A 130 3.79 3.73 14.16
N SER A 131 2.91 3.72 13.15
CA SER A 131 3.27 4.26 11.83
C SER A 131 3.68 5.74 11.93
N VAL A 132 4.83 6.07 11.32
CA VAL A 132 5.31 7.45 11.22
C VAL A 132 4.54 8.27 10.20
N VAL A 133 3.80 7.61 9.32
CA VAL A 133 2.91 8.23 8.33
C VAL A 133 1.47 8.05 8.78
N ARG A 134 0.72 9.14 8.84
CA ARG A 134 -0.74 9.09 8.88
C ARG A 134 -1.24 9.09 7.45
N CYS A 135 -1.79 7.95 7.04
CA CYS A 135 -2.29 7.79 5.68
C CYS A 135 -3.55 8.61 5.47
N ASP A 136 -3.72 9.11 4.25
CA ASP A 136 -4.89 9.93 3.90
C ASP A 136 -6.17 9.08 3.90
N PHE A 137 -6.06 7.84 3.45
CA PHE A 137 -7.17 6.90 3.36
C PHE A 137 -6.79 5.58 4.02
N VAL A 138 -7.57 5.15 4.99
CA VAL A 138 -7.32 3.92 5.76
C VAL A 138 -8.62 3.13 5.87
N TRP A 139 -8.56 1.84 5.55
CA TRP A 139 -9.71 0.97 5.73
C TRP A 139 -9.93 0.66 7.21
N ARG A 140 -8.89 0.13 7.89
CA ARG A 140 -8.95 -0.19 9.33
C ARG A 140 -7.65 0.16 10.05
N ARG A 141 -7.78 0.45 11.33
CA ARG A 141 -6.63 0.62 12.24
C ARG A 141 -6.58 -0.54 13.20
N THR A 142 -5.39 -1.09 13.42
CA THR A 142 -5.17 -2.21 14.33
C THR A 142 -3.73 -2.23 14.82
N ASP A 143 -3.52 -2.70 16.05
CA ASP A 143 -2.22 -3.02 16.60
C ASP A 143 -1.85 -4.50 16.41
N ARG A 144 -2.78 -5.31 15.89
CA ARG A 144 -2.63 -6.75 15.73
C ARG A 144 -1.81 -7.09 14.48
N TRP A 145 -1.25 -8.29 14.48
CA TRP A 145 -0.66 -8.88 13.27
C TRP A 145 -1.77 -9.22 12.27
N ILE A 146 -1.53 -8.92 11.00
CA ILE A 146 -2.52 -9.18 9.95
C ILE A 146 -2.03 -10.34 9.08
N ASN A 147 -2.88 -11.35 8.90
CA ASN A 147 -2.69 -12.43 7.95
C ASN A 147 -3.45 -12.09 6.68
N PHE A 148 -2.72 -11.67 5.66
CA PHE A 148 -3.29 -11.37 4.35
C PHE A 148 -3.46 -12.64 3.52
N PRO A 149 -4.46 -12.72 2.63
CA PRO A 149 -4.68 -13.91 1.80
C PRO A 149 -3.53 -14.20 0.84
N TRP A 150 -2.79 -13.18 0.42
CA TRP A 150 -1.61 -13.35 -0.44
C TRP A 150 -0.33 -13.72 0.31
N SER A 151 -0.27 -13.51 1.60
CA SER A 151 0.92 -13.82 2.42
C SER A 151 0.81 -15.12 3.19
N THR A 152 -0.36 -15.77 3.18
CA THR A 152 -0.58 -17.06 3.84
C THR A 152 -0.34 -18.16 2.83
N PRO A 153 0.67 -19.04 3.05
CA PRO A 153 0.93 -20.17 2.12
C PRO A 153 -0.30 -21.07 1.99
N ALA A 154 -0.59 -21.51 0.76
CA ALA A 154 -1.74 -22.37 0.46
C ALA A 154 -1.70 -23.69 1.24
N ALA A 155 -0.50 -24.20 1.56
CA ALA A 155 -0.31 -25.42 2.35
C ALA A 155 -0.79 -25.27 3.81
N VAL A 156 -0.84 -24.04 4.34
CA VAL A 156 -1.31 -23.75 5.70
C VAL A 156 -2.84 -23.54 5.73
N ALA A 157 -3.42 -23.14 4.60
CA ALA A 157 -4.86 -22.98 4.47
C ALA A 157 -5.62 -24.30 4.30
N ALA A 158 -4.89 -25.42 4.08
CA ALA A 158 -5.46 -26.75 3.88
C ALA A 158 -5.49 -27.61 5.17
N GLU A 159 -4.93 -27.14 6.29
CA GLU A 159 -4.97 -27.77 7.61
C GLU A 159 -6.06 -27.10 8.46
#